data_723f96f2e29b432844dde7254141aa23
#
_entry.id   723f96f2e29b432844dde7254141aa23
#
_cell.length_a   1.000
_cell.length_b   1.000
_cell.length_c   1.000
_cell.angle_alpha   90.00
_cell.angle_beta   90.00
_cell.angle_gamma   90.00
#
_symmetry.space_group_name_H-M   'P 1'
#
loop_
_entity.id
_entity.type
_entity.pdbx_description
1 polymer ?
#
loop_
_entity_poly.entity_id
_entity_poly.type
_entity_poly.pdbx_seq_one_letter_code
_entity_poly.pdbx_strand_id
1 'polypeptide(L)'
;MNRVAAGVAGAGALAGAAWYLSQPGKPKNAAFVFVKPHAVTPETNKLVRNELQAKGLKVTSEGDLSSEVIDQKKLIDQHYYAIASKATILKPAELNVPKDKFQKAFGLSWEDALGKGVVFNAMDACEQLGCSAAELNKAWAAAKKANKLVKFGGGFYCGLVEMPGKTPLYVFNGFFMSMRSEFTAPGRSIHYYTVEWDESTLSWGDF
;
A
#
# COMPACT_ATOMS: atom_id res chain seq x y z
N MET A 1 12.15 19.66 18.53
CA MET A 1 11.82 19.85 17.09
C MET A 1 11.31 18.52 16.55
N ASN A 2 10.01 18.25 16.68
CA ASN A 2 9.40 17.01 16.18
C ASN A 2 8.82 17.29 14.79
N ARG A 3 9.44 16.71 13.77
CA ARG A 3 8.86 16.69 12.42
C ARG A 3 7.79 15.60 12.37
N VAL A 4 6.53 16.00 12.37
CA VAL A 4 5.40 15.14 12.05
C VAL A 4 5.41 14.94 10.52
N ALA A 5 5.60 13.71 10.07
CA ALA A 5 5.46 13.35 8.66
C ALA A 5 3.98 13.49 8.28
N ALA A 6 3.65 14.50 7.48
CA ALA A 6 2.30 14.70 6.96
C ALA A 6 2.06 13.72 5.80
N GLY A 7 1.37 12.63 6.07
CA GLY A 7 0.73 11.83 5.03
C GLY A 7 -0.45 12.63 4.46
N VAL A 8 -0.48 12.82 3.13
CA VAL A 8 -1.50 13.60 2.43
C VAL A 8 -2.82 12.84 2.46
N ALA A 9 -3.65 13.14 3.44
CA ALA A 9 -5.09 12.87 3.36
C ALA A 9 -5.75 13.99 2.54
N GLY A 10 -6.84 13.68 1.80
CA GLY A 10 -7.50 14.65 0.93
C GLY A 10 -7.84 15.97 1.64
N ALA A 11 -8.01 17.05 0.87
CA ALA A 11 -8.09 18.45 1.35
C ALA A 11 -9.03 18.71 2.55
N GLY A 12 -10.06 17.88 2.77
CA GLY A 12 -10.93 17.96 3.95
C GLY A 12 -10.30 17.47 5.25
N ALA A 13 -9.39 16.49 5.19
CA ALA A 13 -8.69 15.96 6.37
C ALA A 13 -7.57 16.90 6.84
N LEU A 14 -6.94 17.63 5.92
CA LEU A 14 -5.89 18.61 6.25
C LEU A 14 -6.44 19.85 6.96
N ALA A 15 -7.62 20.35 6.57
CA ALA A 15 -8.26 21.45 7.27
C ALA A 15 -8.68 21.07 8.69
N GLY A 16 -9.16 19.83 8.89
CA GLY A 16 -9.48 19.28 10.22
C GLY A 16 -8.24 19.12 11.11
N ALA A 17 -7.12 18.63 10.54
CA ALA A 17 -5.88 18.45 11.28
C ALA A 17 -5.23 19.77 11.70
N ALA A 18 -5.24 20.80 10.83
CA ALA A 18 -4.71 22.12 11.15
C ALA A 18 -5.53 22.83 12.23
N TRP A 19 -6.85 22.72 12.20
CA TRP A 19 -7.73 23.26 13.23
C TRP A 19 -7.51 22.55 14.59
N TYR A 20 -7.34 21.23 14.54
CA TYR A 20 -7.07 20.41 15.73
C TYR A 20 -5.77 20.77 16.45
N LEU A 21 -4.69 21.01 15.70
CA LEU A 21 -3.38 21.40 16.27
C LEU A 21 -3.38 22.80 16.90
N SER A 22 -4.43 23.60 16.65
CA SER A 22 -4.59 24.96 17.20
C SER A 22 -5.39 25.01 18.52
N GLN A 23 -5.96 23.89 18.98
CA GLN A 23 -6.77 23.86 20.21
C GLN A 23 -5.89 23.65 21.46
N PRO A 24 -5.95 24.53 22.47
CA PRO A 24 -5.30 24.28 23.76
C PRO A 24 -6.09 23.19 24.51
N GLY A 25 -5.62 21.96 24.44
CA GLY A 25 -6.23 20.82 25.13
C GLY A 25 -5.22 19.70 25.39
N LYS A 26 -5.57 18.73 26.21
CA LYS A 26 -4.78 17.52 26.39
C LYS A 26 -4.52 16.86 25.04
N PRO A 27 -3.31 16.34 24.77
CA PRO A 27 -3.03 15.63 23.54
C PRO A 27 -4.02 14.47 23.39
N LYS A 28 -4.72 14.46 22.25
CA LYS A 28 -5.63 13.38 21.89
C LYS A 28 -4.98 12.51 20.84
N ASN A 29 -5.24 11.23 20.94
CA ASN A 29 -4.93 10.29 19.85
C ASN A 29 -5.94 10.44 18.74
N ALA A 30 -5.52 10.19 17.50
CA ALA A 30 -6.39 10.16 16.33
C ALA A 30 -5.99 9.02 15.40
N ALA A 31 -6.97 8.38 14.77
CA ALA A 31 -6.73 7.34 13.80
C ALA A 31 -7.67 7.46 12.58
N PHE A 32 -7.19 6.93 11.47
CA PHE A 32 -7.97 6.72 10.26
C PHE A 32 -8.29 5.23 10.17
N VAL A 33 -9.57 4.89 10.21
CA VAL A 33 -10.10 3.53 10.13
C VAL A 33 -10.91 3.40 8.86
N PHE A 34 -10.81 2.30 8.13
CA PHE A 34 -11.63 2.11 6.95
C PHE A 34 -12.07 0.64 6.76
N VAL A 35 -13.25 0.48 6.20
CA VAL A 35 -13.79 -0.79 5.73
C VAL A 35 -13.25 -1.05 4.33
N LYS A 36 -12.63 -2.22 4.13
CA LYS A 36 -12.06 -2.60 2.82
C LYS A 36 -13.17 -2.83 1.79
N PRO A 37 -12.88 -2.65 0.48
CA PRO A 37 -13.90 -2.67 -0.56
C PRO A 37 -14.81 -3.90 -0.59
N HIS A 38 -14.27 -5.08 -0.30
CA HIS A 38 -15.05 -6.32 -0.29
C HIS A 38 -16.03 -6.45 0.88
N ALA A 39 -15.90 -5.59 1.89
CA ALA A 39 -16.71 -5.61 3.10
C ALA A 39 -17.61 -4.36 3.25
N VAL A 40 -17.56 -3.43 2.30
CA VAL A 40 -18.40 -2.21 2.34
C VAL A 40 -19.86 -2.59 2.09
N THR A 41 -20.64 -2.58 3.15
CA THR A 41 -22.10 -2.68 3.13
C THR A 41 -22.69 -1.74 4.20
N PRO A 42 -23.94 -1.30 4.08
CA PRO A 42 -24.59 -0.48 5.12
C PRO A 42 -24.52 -1.11 6.51
N GLU A 43 -24.69 -2.43 6.60
CA GLU A 43 -24.66 -3.18 7.85
C GLU A 43 -23.26 -3.20 8.46
N THR A 44 -22.23 -3.47 7.65
CA THR A 44 -20.84 -3.47 8.10
C THR A 44 -20.43 -2.07 8.57
N ASN A 45 -20.77 -1.05 7.79
CA ASN A 45 -20.44 0.34 8.14
C ASN A 45 -21.10 0.73 9.47
N LYS A 46 -22.38 0.41 9.65
CA LYS A 46 -23.10 0.64 10.91
C LYS A 46 -22.47 -0.12 12.08
N LEU A 47 -22.09 -1.39 11.86
CA LEU A 47 -21.42 -2.21 12.90
C LEU A 47 -20.10 -1.57 13.33
N VAL A 48 -19.23 -1.25 12.38
CA VAL A 48 -17.92 -0.64 12.67
C VAL A 48 -18.08 0.69 13.42
N ARG A 49 -19.01 1.55 12.98
CA ARG A 49 -19.30 2.80 13.67
C ARG A 49 -19.71 2.57 15.12
N ASN A 50 -20.65 1.64 15.35
CA ASN A 50 -21.15 1.34 16.68
C ASN A 50 -20.04 0.79 17.60
N GLU A 51 -19.18 -0.08 17.09
CA GLU A 51 -18.05 -0.64 17.84
C GLU A 51 -17.03 0.43 18.21
N LEU A 52 -16.70 1.35 17.27
CA LEU A 52 -15.81 2.48 17.56
C LEU A 52 -16.37 3.36 18.69
N GLN A 53 -17.69 3.67 18.64
CA GLN A 53 -18.35 4.49 19.65
C GLN A 53 -18.46 3.74 21.01
N ALA A 54 -18.75 2.45 20.99
CA ALA A 54 -18.86 1.62 22.20
C ALA A 54 -17.51 1.53 22.94
N LYS A 55 -16.40 1.62 22.22
CA LYS A 55 -15.05 1.71 22.80
C LYS A 55 -14.66 3.12 23.27
N GLY A 56 -15.57 4.09 23.24
CA GLY A 56 -15.31 5.46 23.66
C GLY A 56 -14.60 6.33 22.65
N LEU A 57 -14.50 5.89 21.39
CA LEU A 57 -13.88 6.66 20.32
C LEU A 57 -14.90 7.65 19.74
N LYS A 58 -14.50 8.91 19.62
CA LYS A 58 -15.31 9.94 18.97
C LYS A 58 -15.07 9.91 17.46
N VAL A 59 -16.09 9.53 16.69
CA VAL A 59 -16.05 9.68 15.23
C VAL A 59 -16.16 11.16 14.87
N THR A 60 -15.11 11.70 14.25
CA THR A 60 -15.02 13.14 13.89
C THR A 60 -15.38 13.38 12.43
N SER A 61 -15.20 12.38 11.57
CA SER A 61 -15.61 12.40 10.17
C SER A 61 -15.82 10.97 9.68
N GLU A 62 -16.71 10.81 8.70
CA GLU A 62 -16.89 9.55 7.97
C GLU A 62 -17.33 9.84 6.53
N GLY A 63 -17.17 8.89 5.65
CA GLY A 63 -17.56 8.99 4.26
C GLY A 63 -17.03 7.89 3.37
N ASP A 64 -17.31 7.99 2.09
CA ASP A 64 -16.85 7.05 1.09
C ASP A 64 -15.76 7.67 0.21
N LEU A 65 -14.78 6.85 -0.16
CA LEU A 65 -13.81 7.20 -1.19
C LEU A 65 -13.92 6.18 -2.32
N SER A 66 -14.24 6.67 -3.52
CA SER A 66 -14.35 5.82 -4.70
C SER A 66 -12.98 5.35 -5.20
N SER A 67 -12.99 4.25 -5.95
CA SER A 67 -11.78 3.69 -6.59
C SER A 67 -11.04 4.70 -7.47
N GLU A 68 -11.79 5.59 -8.16
CA GLU A 68 -11.21 6.62 -9.01
C GLU A 68 -10.42 7.65 -8.18
N VAL A 69 -10.97 8.08 -7.05
CA VAL A 69 -10.30 9.03 -6.13
C VAL A 69 -9.07 8.36 -5.50
N ILE A 70 -9.20 7.10 -5.10
CA ILE A 70 -8.10 6.32 -4.51
C ILE A 70 -6.96 6.19 -5.51
N ASP A 71 -7.27 5.88 -6.77
CA ASP A 71 -6.29 5.68 -7.84
C ASP A 71 -5.61 7.00 -8.24
N GLN A 72 -6.39 8.02 -8.59
CA GLN A 72 -5.88 9.33 -9.03
C GLN A 72 -4.97 9.98 -7.98
N LYS A 73 -5.35 9.90 -6.71
CA LYS A 73 -4.59 10.47 -5.60
C LYS A 73 -3.55 9.51 -5.01
N LYS A 74 -3.43 8.30 -5.55
CA LYS A 74 -2.51 7.25 -5.06
C LYS A 74 -2.65 6.99 -3.55
N LEU A 75 -3.88 7.03 -3.02
CA LEU A 75 -4.10 6.98 -1.57
C LEU A 75 -3.67 5.65 -0.98
N ILE A 76 -3.97 4.55 -1.66
CA ILE A 76 -3.57 3.21 -1.20
C ILE A 76 -2.07 2.97 -1.32
N ASP A 77 -1.44 3.57 -2.34
CA ASP A 77 0.02 3.51 -2.52
C ASP A 77 0.73 4.27 -1.39
N GLN A 78 0.19 5.40 -0.94
CA GLN A 78 0.71 6.14 0.20
C GLN A 78 0.47 5.42 1.53
N HIS A 79 -0.70 4.80 1.71
CA HIS A 79 -1.02 4.04 2.92
C HIS A 79 -0.08 2.84 3.11
N TYR A 80 0.19 2.10 2.04
CA TYR A 80 1.13 0.97 2.04
C TYR A 80 2.52 1.35 1.51
N TYR A 81 3.00 2.57 1.77
CA TYR A 81 4.20 3.14 1.16
C TYR A 81 5.44 2.23 1.26
N ALA A 82 5.65 1.55 2.38
CA ALA A 82 6.77 0.63 2.56
C ALA A 82 6.83 -0.49 1.50
N ILE A 83 5.67 -0.90 0.98
CA ILE A 83 5.54 -1.93 -0.06
C ILE A 83 5.38 -1.27 -1.43
N ALA A 84 4.50 -0.29 -1.52
CA ALA A 84 4.11 0.39 -2.75
C ALA A 84 5.27 1.16 -3.39
N SER A 85 6.14 1.78 -2.58
CA SER A 85 7.29 2.51 -3.10
C SER A 85 8.15 1.68 -4.05
N LYS A 86 8.27 0.38 -3.79
CA LYS A 86 9.05 -0.56 -4.60
C LYS A 86 8.25 -1.21 -5.74
N ALA A 87 6.93 -1.08 -5.69
CA ALA A 87 6.04 -1.70 -6.65
C ALA A 87 5.51 -0.73 -7.72
N THR A 88 5.33 0.56 -7.37
CA THR A 88 4.61 1.52 -8.22
C THR A 88 5.25 2.90 -8.31
N ILE A 89 6.16 3.27 -7.40
CA ILE A 89 6.65 4.65 -7.27
C ILE A 89 8.09 4.78 -7.76
N LEU A 90 9.00 4.00 -7.18
CA LEU A 90 10.43 4.07 -7.47
C LEU A 90 10.80 3.19 -8.67
N LYS A 91 11.73 3.67 -9.46
CA LYS A 91 12.36 2.84 -10.51
C LYS A 91 13.39 1.91 -9.89
N PRO A 92 13.70 0.76 -10.51
CA PRO A 92 14.67 -0.20 -9.97
C PRO A 92 16.03 0.40 -9.60
N ALA A 93 16.54 1.34 -10.39
CA ALA A 93 17.83 2.01 -10.14
C ALA A 93 17.82 2.89 -8.87
N GLU A 94 16.64 3.32 -8.41
CA GLU A 94 16.46 4.14 -7.20
C GLU A 94 16.32 3.28 -5.93
N LEU A 95 16.18 1.94 -6.10
CA LEU A 95 16.02 1.02 -4.99
C LEU A 95 17.37 0.63 -4.39
N ASN A 96 17.45 0.64 -3.07
CA ASN A 96 18.64 0.15 -2.35
C ASN A 96 18.63 -1.39 -2.31
N VAL A 97 18.96 -2.01 -3.45
CA VAL A 97 18.98 -3.46 -3.60
C VAL A 97 20.26 -4.04 -2.99
N PRO A 98 20.16 -5.05 -2.09
CA PRO A 98 21.33 -5.80 -1.64
C PRO A 98 21.92 -6.64 -2.79
N LYS A 99 22.92 -6.09 -3.49
CA LYS A 99 23.48 -6.61 -4.74
C LYS A 99 23.98 -8.06 -4.60
N ASP A 100 24.66 -8.35 -3.51
CA ASP A 100 25.18 -9.72 -3.25
C ASP A 100 24.04 -10.74 -3.11
N LYS A 101 22.93 -10.34 -2.44
CA LYS A 101 21.74 -11.20 -2.33
C LYS A 101 21.06 -11.40 -3.67
N PHE A 102 21.00 -10.35 -4.49
CA PHE A 102 20.44 -10.44 -5.84
C PHE A 102 21.27 -11.39 -6.69
N GLN A 103 22.60 -11.21 -6.74
CA GLN A 103 23.50 -12.06 -7.50
C GLN A 103 23.47 -13.53 -7.02
N LYS A 104 23.46 -13.74 -5.72
CA LYS A 104 23.35 -15.10 -5.15
C LYS A 104 22.03 -15.79 -5.52
N ALA A 105 20.93 -15.04 -5.57
CA ALA A 105 19.59 -15.58 -5.86
C ALA A 105 19.39 -15.88 -7.34
N PHE A 106 19.97 -15.06 -8.23
CA PHE A 106 19.63 -15.09 -9.65
C PHE A 106 20.82 -15.40 -10.58
N GLY A 107 22.05 -15.50 -10.05
CA GLY A 107 23.24 -15.79 -10.84
C GLY A 107 23.68 -14.66 -11.79
N LEU A 108 23.10 -13.47 -11.66
CA LEU A 108 23.35 -12.29 -12.49
C LEU A 108 23.70 -11.11 -11.58
N SER A 109 24.68 -10.29 -11.96
CA SER A 109 24.98 -9.07 -11.19
C SER A 109 23.84 -8.06 -11.29
N TRP A 110 23.71 -7.23 -10.28
CA TRP A 110 22.70 -6.17 -10.28
C TRP A 110 22.91 -5.19 -11.44
N GLU A 111 24.16 -4.82 -11.68
CA GLU A 111 24.58 -3.91 -12.75
C GLU A 111 24.25 -4.48 -14.15
N ASP A 112 24.51 -5.77 -14.35
CA ASP A 112 24.17 -6.42 -15.63
C ASP A 112 22.65 -6.52 -15.81
N ALA A 113 21.90 -6.77 -14.75
CA ALA A 113 20.45 -6.83 -14.82
C ALA A 113 19.83 -5.46 -15.19
N LEU A 114 20.35 -4.39 -14.61
CA LEU A 114 19.96 -3.03 -14.98
C LEU A 114 20.38 -2.70 -16.42
N GLY A 115 21.63 -3.01 -16.80
CA GLY A 115 22.15 -2.73 -18.14
C GLY A 115 21.39 -3.48 -19.25
N LYS A 116 20.88 -4.66 -18.96
CA LYS A 116 20.03 -5.46 -19.87
C LYS A 116 18.58 -4.95 -19.94
N GLY A 117 18.17 -4.03 -19.08
CA GLY A 117 16.81 -3.52 -19.05
C GLY A 117 15.75 -4.58 -18.69
N VAL A 118 16.11 -5.57 -17.86
CA VAL A 118 15.21 -6.68 -17.48
C VAL A 118 14.69 -6.57 -16.05
N VAL A 119 14.86 -5.43 -15.40
CA VAL A 119 14.45 -5.19 -14.03
C VAL A 119 13.37 -4.13 -13.97
N PHE A 120 12.26 -4.42 -13.30
CA PHE A 120 11.09 -3.53 -13.25
C PHE A 120 10.47 -3.50 -11.85
N ASN A 121 9.84 -2.37 -11.49
CA ASN A 121 8.83 -2.38 -10.45
C ASN A 121 7.57 -3.11 -10.98
N ALA A 122 6.61 -3.43 -10.13
CA ALA A 122 5.46 -4.24 -10.53
C ALA A 122 4.54 -3.52 -11.53
N MET A 123 4.39 -2.21 -11.42
CA MET A 123 3.54 -1.42 -12.32
C MET A 123 4.13 -1.38 -13.72
N ASP A 124 5.41 -1.01 -13.83
CA ASP A 124 6.11 -0.98 -15.12
C ASP A 124 6.21 -2.40 -15.73
N ALA A 125 6.33 -3.44 -14.91
CA ALA A 125 6.35 -4.83 -15.39
C ALA A 125 5.01 -5.23 -16.02
N CYS A 126 3.87 -4.79 -15.48
CA CYS A 126 2.57 -5.00 -16.11
C CYS A 126 2.51 -4.37 -17.51
N GLU A 127 3.00 -3.14 -17.64
CA GLU A 127 3.06 -2.43 -18.92
C GLU A 127 3.99 -3.15 -19.91
N GLN A 128 5.21 -3.48 -19.47
CA GLN A 128 6.22 -4.16 -20.31
C GLN A 128 5.77 -5.54 -20.78
N LEU A 129 5.08 -6.30 -19.95
CA LEU A 129 4.56 -7.61 -20.26
C LEU A 129 3.20 -7.56 -20.98
N GLY A 130 2.53 -6.42 -20.98
CA GLY A 130 1.17 -6.27 -21.50
C GLY A 130 0.20 -7.19 -20.76
N CYS A 131 0.31 -7.24 -19.42
CA CYS A 131 -0.49 -8.13 -18.59
C CYS A 131 -1.26 -7.38 -17.50
N SER A 132 -2.36 -7.98 -17.06
CA SER A 132 -3.14 -7.50 -15.94
C SER A 132 -2.45 -7.75 -14.59
N ALA A 133 -2.89 -7.05 -13.53
CA ALA A 133 -2.45 -7.28 -12.15
C ALA A 133 -2.65 -8.74 -11.70
N ALA A 134 -3.75 -9.37 -12.13
CA ALA A 134 -4.06 -10.77 -11.82
C ALA A 134 -3.08 -11.74 -12.49
N GLU A 135 -2.76 -11.51 -13.75
CA GLU A 135 -1.79 -12.33 -14.51
C GLU A 135 -0.38 -12.19 -13.92
N LEU A 136 0.04 -10.96 -13.59
CA LEU A 136 1.32 -10.74 -12.90
C LEU A 136 1.36 -11.47 -11.56
N ASN A 137 0.28 -11.42 -10.76
CA ASN A 137 0.21 -12.11 -9.48
C ASN A 137 0.28 -13.65 -9.63
N LYS A 138 -0.34 -14.19 -10.67
CA LYS A 138 -0.23 -15.63 -11.01
C LYS A 138 1.21 -16.01 -11.36
N ALA A 139 1.87 -15.23 -12.19
CA ALA A 139 3.28 -15.45 -12.55
C ALA A 139 4.22 -15.27 -11.34
N TRP A 140 3.94 -14.30 -10.47
CA TRP A 140 4.63 -14.11 -9.20
C TRP A 140 4.48 -15.32 -8.27
N ALA A 141 3.27 -15.88 -8.15
CA ALA A 141 3.02 -17.08 -7.37
C ALA A 141 3.76 -18.31 -7.93
N ALA A 142 3.86 -18.42 -9.26
CA ALA A 142 4.64 -19.44 -9.94
C ALA A 142 6.15 -19.30 -9.65
N ALA A 143 6.68 -18.07 -9.72
CA ALA A 143 8.06 -17.76 -9.37
C ALA A 143 8.37 -18.15 -7.90
N LYS A 144 7.44 -17.88 -6.98
CA LYS A 144 7.56 -18.29 -5.57
C LYS A 144 7.65 -19.81 -5.42
N LYS A 145 6.77 -20.57 -6.10
CA LYS A 145 6.77 -22.05 -6.09
C LYS A 145 8.06 -22.64 -6.68
N ALA A 146 8.63 -21.96 -7.69
CA ALA A 146 9.86 -22.36 -8.34
C ALA A 146 11.14 -21.91 -7.59
N ASN A 147 11.03 -21.36 -6.38
CA ASN A 147 12.14 -20.78 -5.60
C ASN A 147 12.91 -19.67 -6.36
N LYS A 148 12.23 -18.96 -7.26
CA LYS A 148 12.75 -17.82 -8.05
C LYS A 148 12.38 -16.47 -7.42
N LEU A 149 12.24 -16.42 -6.09
CA LEU A 149 11.86 -15.21 -5.36
C LEU A 149 12.80 -15.01 -4.17
N VAL A 150 13.31 -13.81 -4.01
CA VAL A 150 14.18 -13.42 -2.90
C VAL A 150 13.55 -12.32 -2.07
N LYS A 151 13.67 -12.42 -0.74
CA LYS A 151 13.31 -11.40 0.23
C LYS A 151 14.54 -10.59 0.61
N PHE A 152 14.55 -9.31 0.33
CA PHE A 152 15.63 -8.40 0.72
C PHE A 152 15.44 -7.81 2.12
N GLY A 153 14.19 -7.60 2.51
CA GLY A 153 13.82 -7.03 3.81
C GLY A 153 12.31 -7.02 4.02
N GLY A 154 11.86 -6.31 5.05
CA GLY A 154 10.44 -6.08 5.30
C GLY A 154 9.77 -5.37 4.12
N GLY A 155 8.75 -5.99 3.50
CA GLY A 155 8.05 -5.41 2.35
C GLY A 155 8.91 -5.21 1.10
N PHE A 156 10.05 -5.91 0.97
CA PHE A 156 10.97 -5.76 -0.15
C PHE A 156 11.37 -7.12 -0.72
N TYR A 157 10.82 -7.45 -1.88
CA TYR A 157 10.99 -8.72 -2.56
C TYR A 157 11.31 -8.50 -4.03
N CYS A 158 12.07 -9.44 -4.63
CA CYS A 158 12.28 -9.53 -6.07
C CYS A 158 11.99 -10.95 -6.52
N GLY A 159 11.33 -11.13 -7.66
CA GLY A 159 11.06 -12.42 -8.26
C GLY A 159 11.41 -12.43 -9.75
N LEU A 160 11.96 -13.53 -10.25
CA LEU A 160 12.10 -13.77 -11.67
C LEU A 160 10.76 -14.26 -12.21
N VAL A 161 10.04 -13.35 -12.86
CA VAL A 161 8.72 -13.59 -13.44
C VAL A 161 8.88 -14.06 -14.87
N GLU A 162 8.26 -15.20 -15.17
CA GLU A 162 8.26 -15.81 -16.50
C GLU A 162 6.81 -15.94 -17.00
N MET A 163 6.57 -15.51 -18.23
CA MET A 163 5.27 -15.62 -18.88
C MET A 163 5.44 -16.18 -20.30
N PRO A 164 4.51 -17.01 -20.80
CA PRO A 164 4.61 -17.61 -22.14
C PRO A 164 4.82 -16.56 -23.21
N GLY A 165 5.84 -16.77 -24.07
CA GLY A 165 6.16 -15.86 -25.17
C GLY A 165 6.70 -14.49 -24.80
N LYS A 166 7.06 -14.27 -23.52
CA LYS A 166 7.64 -13.01 -23.04
C LYS A 166 9.05 -13.23 -22.50
N THR A 167 9.87 -12.19 -22.60
CA THR A 167 11.19 -12.17 -21.94
C THR A 167 11.01 -12.22 -20.42
N PRO A 168 11.74 -13.10 -19.71
CA PRO A 168 11.72 -13.12 -18.25
C PRO A 168 12.17 -11.80 -17.64
N LEU A 169 11.46 -11.33 -16.61
CA LEU A 169 11.76 -10.07 -15.92
C LEU A 169 12.00 -10.28 -14.43
N TYR A 170 12.94 -9.53 -13.87
CA TYR A 170 13.10 -9.38 -12.42
C TYR A 170 12.15 -8.30 -11.94
N VAL A 171 11.12 -8.69 -11.20
CA VAL A 171 10.04 -7.80 -10.78
C VAL A 171 10.07 -7.57 -9.28
N PHE A 172 9.98 -6.32 -8.87
CA PHE A 172 9.87 -5.95 -7.46
C PHE A 172 8.41 -5.94 -7.01
N ASN A 173 8.14 -6.60 -5.88
CA ASN A 173 6.84 -6.63 -5.20
C ASN A 173 5.64 -6.92 -6.12
N GLY A 174 5.79 -7.86 -7.05
CA GLY A 174 4.77 -8.21 -8.07
C GLY A 174 3.38 -8.52 -7.49
N PHE A 175 3.29 -8.98 -6.25
CA PHE A 175 2.03 -9.24 -5.54
C PHE A 175 1.21 -7.97 -5.25
N PHE A 176 1.87 -6.80 -5.19
CA PHE A 176 1.21 -5.56 -4.79
C PHE A 176 0.14 -5.10 -5.80
N MET A 177 0.35 -5.35 -7.10
CA MET A 177 -0.60 -4.91 -8.13
C MET A 177 -1.98 -5.54 -7.95
N SER A 178 -2.05 -6.84 -7.60
CA SER A 178 -3.32 -7.50 -7.31
C SER A 178 -3.98 -6.94 -6.04
N MET A 179 -3.20 -6.67 -4.99
CA MET A 179 -3.72 -6.03 -3.79
C MET A 179 -4.23 -4.61 -4.09
N ARG A 180 -3.50 -3.83 -4.87
CA ARG A 180 -3.86 -2.48 -5.29
C ARG A 180 -5.17 -2.46 -6.07
N SER A 181 -5.35 -3.40 -6.99
CA SER A 181 -6.55 -3.50 -7.82
C SER A 181 -7.84 -3.73 -7.02
N GLU A 182 -7.77 -4.34 -5.85
CA GLU A 182 -8.93 -4.47 -4.95
C GLU A 182 -9.50 -3.11 -4.51
N PHE A 183 -8.66 -2.06 -4.50
CA PHE A 183 -9.06 -0.72 -4.12
C PHE A 183 -9.31 0.21 -5.31
N THR A 184 -8.71 -0.08 -6.47
CA THR A 184 -8.70 0.81 -7.64
C THR A 184 -9.55 0.30 -8.81
N ALA A 185 -10.07 -0.93 -8.74
CA ALA A 185 -10.96 -1.45 -9.77
C ALA A 185 -12.28 -0.65 -9.83
N PRO A 186 -12.83 -0.40 -11.03
CA PRO A 186 -14.07 0.35 -11.19
C PRO A 186 -15.20 -0.16 -10.30
N GLY A 187 -15.97 0.78 -9.73
CA GLY A 187 -17.11 0.46 -8.85
C GLY A 187 -16.73 0.01 -7.43
N ARG A 188 -15.45 0.02 -7.08
CA ARG A 188 -14.98 -0.21 -5.70
C ARG A 188 -14.99 1.09 -4.91
N SER A 189 -15.11 0.98 -3.59
CA SER A 189 -14.97 2.08 -2.65
C SER A 189 -14.48 1.55 -1.30
N ILE A 190 -13.96 2.45 -0.48
CA ILE A 190 -13.80 2.22 0.96
C ILE A 190 -14.80 3.11 1.69
N HIS A 191 -15.25 2.68 2.86
CA HIS A 191 -15.94 3.54 3.81
C HIS A 191 -14.97 3.84 4.97
N TYR A 192 -14.76 5.12 5.28
CA TYR A 192 -13.77 5.53 6.28
C TYR A 192 -14.39 6.27 7.46
N TYR A 193 -13.65 6.24 8.58
CA TYR A 193 -13.87 7.00 9.79
C TYR A 193 -12.58 7.68 10.21
N THR A 194 -12.63 8.94 10.62
CA THR A 194 -11.60 9.53 11.46
C THR A 194 -12.09 9.53 12.88
N VAL A 195 -11.26 9.06 13.79
CA VAL A 195 -11.61 8.93 15.20
C VAL A 195 -10.60 9.64 16.09
N GLU A 196 -11.08 10.14 17.22
CA GLU A 196 -10.29 10.76 18.27
C GLU A 196 -10.62 10.15 19.62
N TRP A 197 -9.61 10.07 20.48
CA TRP A 197 -9.81 9.66 21.88
C TRP A 197 -8.72 10.22 22.80
N ASP A 198 -8.98 10.21 24.10
CA ASP A 198 -7.99 10.55 25.14
C ASP A 198 -7.18 9.29 25.47
N GLU A 199 -5.85 9.40 25.46
CA GLU A 199 -4.95 8.27 25.78
C GLU A 199 -5.17 7.72 27.19
N SER A 200 -5.64 8.55 28.11
CA SER A 200 -5.98 8.12 29.47
C SER A 200 -7.19 7.18 29.55
N THR A 201 -8.02 7.14 28.49
CA THR A 201 -9.22 6.26 28.42
C THR A 201 -8.97 5.00 27.60
N LEU A 202 -8.08 5.04 26.60
CA LEU A 202 -7.73 3.92 25.75
C LEU A 202 -6.27 4.09 25.26
N SER A 203 -5.41 3.13 25.55
CA SER A 203 -4.04 3.14 25.05
C SER A 203 -4.00 2.71 23.57
N TRP A 204 -2.91 3.07 22.87
CA TRP A 204 -2.67 2.56 21.50
C TRP A 204 -2.56 1.05 21.43
N GLY A 205 -2.12 0.40 22.50
CA GLY A 205 -2.03 -1.07 22.55
C GLY A 205 -3.39 -1.76 22.64
N ASP A 206 -4.40 -1.06 23.19
CA ASP A 206 -5.75 -1.56 23.37
C ASP A 206 -6.70 -1.18 22.22
N PHE A 207 -6.30 -0.18 21.40
CA PHE A 207 -7.00 0.22 20.18
C PHE A 207 -6.85 -0.81 19.07
#